data_63723c2ab37d8f7abe37df34ecc0448c
#
_entry.id   63723c2ab37d8f7abe37df34ecc0448c
#
_cell.length_a   1.000
_cell.length_b   1.000
_cell.length_c   1.000
_cell.angle_alpha   90.00
_cell.angle_beta   90.00
_cell.angle_gamma   90.00
#
_symmetry.space_group_name_H-M   'P 1'
#
loop_
_entity.id
_entity.type
_entity.pdbx_description
1 polymer ?
#
loop_
_entity_poly.entity_id
_entity_poly.type
_entity_poly.pdbx_seq_one_letter_code
_entity_poly.pdbx_strand_id
1 'polypeptide(L)'
;LVAILLAFIAERICKYLFVPLVLRLVKRTQARWDDVVLDHQVLRTACHIVPALVIWQLMPLVFYQYHVVQVALTRITAVYLTVATTRLVTKLIDRLRYLNTKPGDSSSLYLKSFCGVLKILAIFIAVIVVVGILINRSPMTLLAGLGATSAILMLVFKDTIDGLVAGVRLTSNEMIHIGDRIALPGGFVDGTVIDITLTTVKIRQGDNTITTVPPLTLVNGMFQNWKGLDDVDGQRVKKMIYFDVRSIRIADDGLK
;
A
#
# COMPACT_ATOMS: atom_id res chain seq x y z
N LEU A 1 17.66 35.28 27.51
CA LEU A 1 17.17 34.96 28.85
C LEU A 1 15.65 35.16 28.93
N VAL A 2 15.09 36.31 28.57
CA VAL A 2 13.64 36.62 28.65
C VAL A 2 12.80 35.67 27.83
N ALA A 3 13.18 35.33 26.57
CA ALA A 3 12.46 34.40 25.72
C ALA A 3 12.40 32.98 26.29
N ILE A 4 13.51 32.51 26.90
CA ILE A 4 13.57 31.18 27.54
C ILE A 4 12.66 31.14 28.78
N LEU A 5 12.68 32.25 29.56
CA LEU A 5 11.85 32.38 30.76
C LEU A 5 10.36 32.41 30.40
N LEU A 6 9.98 33.14 29.35
CA LEU A 6 8.62 33.18 28.83
C LEU A 6 8.16 31.80 28.30
N ALA A 7 9.04 31.10 27.58
CA ALA A 7 8.74 29.74 27.10
C ALA A 7 8.52 28.75 28.26
N PHE A 8 9.35 28.85 29.31
CA PHE A 8 9.20 28.02 30.51
C PHE A 8 7.92 28.35 31.28
N ILE A 9 7.57 29.63 31.42
CA ILE A 9 6.30 30.05 32.04
C ILE A 9 5.13 29.53 31.23
N ALA A 10 5.15 29.66 29.90
CA ALA A 10 4.10 29.15 29.01
C ALA A 10 3.91 27.62 29.12
N GLU A 11 5.01 26.87 29.23
CA GLU A 11 4.97 25.43 29.49
C GLU A 11 4.31 25.11 30.83
N ARG A 12 4.67 25.84 31.89
CA ARG A 12 4.08 25.68 33.22
C ARG A 12 2.59 25.98 33.22
N ILE A 13 2.21 27.10 32.62
CA ILE A 13 0.80 27.48 32.49
C ILE A 13 0.01 26.40 31.72
N CYS A 14 0.55 25.91 30.60
CA CYS A 14 -0.09 24.86 29.82
C CYS A 14 -0.26 23.59 30.65
N LYS A 15 0.76 23.11 31.35
CA LYS A 15 0.70 21.88 32.15
C LYS A 15 -0.21 21.99 33.38
N TYR A 16 -0.18 23.11 34.10
CA TYR A 16 -0.86 23.22 35.38
C TYR A 16 -2.27 23.85 35.29
N LEU A 17 -2.54 24.66 34.26
CA LEU A 17 -3.81 25.33 34.09
C LEU A 17 -4.64 24.72 32.95
N PHE A 18 -4.03 24.57 31.77
CA PHE A 18 -4.77 24.15 30.56
C PHE A 18 -5.13 22.67 30.57
N VAL A 19 -4.19 21.79 30.95
CA VAL A 19 -4.44 20.33 30.98
C VAL A 19 -5.59 19.97 31.96
N PRO A 20 -5.60 20.41 33.24
CA PRO A 20 -6.68 20.09 34.15
C PRO A 20 -8.01 20.74 33.78
N LEU A 21 -7.97 21.95 33.14
CA LEU A 21 -9.16 22.61 32.65
C LEU A 21 -9.83 21.80 31.52
N VAL A 22 -9.03 21.39 30.53
CA VAL A 22 -9.51 20.56 29.41
C VAL A 22 -10.05 19.23 29.93
N LEU A 23 -9.33 18.56 30.83
CA LEU A 23 -9.79 17.29 31.42
C LEU A 23 -11.09 17.44 32.23
N ARG A 24 -11.32 18.59 32.87
CA ARG A 24 -12.60 18.86 33.55
C ARG A 24 -13.75 19.08 32.57
N LEU A 25 -13.49 19.75 31.44
CA LEU A 25 -14.47 19.95 30.37
C LEU A 25 -14.84 18.61 29.70
N VAL A 26 -13.83 17.78 29.40
CA VAL A 26 -14.01 16.45 28.80
C VAL A 26 -14.84 15.53 29.69
N LYS A 27 -14.60 15.50 30.99
CA LYS A 27 -15.38 14.71 31.94
C LYS A 27 -16.86 15.12 32.01
N ARG A 28 -17.22 16.28 31.49
CA ARG A 28 -18.59 16.76 31.39
C ARG A 28 -19.31 16.29 30.11
N THR A 29 -18.57 15.83 29.12
CA THR A 29 -19.08 15.37 27.82
C THR A 29 -19.20 13.85 27.86
N GLN A 30 -20.36 13.28 27.56
CA GLN A 30 -20.59 11.81 27.57
C GLN A 30 -20.10 11.08 26.32
N ALA A 31 -19.24 11.68 25.52
CA ALA A 31 -18.76 11.10 24.26
C ALA A 31 -17.53 10.22 24.51
N ARG A 32 -17.60 8.94 24.15
CA ARG A 32 -16.48 7.96 24.25
C ARG A 32 -15.22 8.37 23.48
N TRP A 33 -15.35 9.26 22.52
CA TRP A 33 -14.23 9.76 21.70
C TRP A 33 -13.36 10.77 22.45
N ASP A 34 -13.95 11.54 23.36
CA ASP A 34 -13.27 12.57 24.14
C ASP A 34 -12.28 11.97 25.14
N ASP A 35 -12.61 10.84 25.74
CA ASP A 35 -11.75 10.15 26.73
C ASP A 35 -10.45 9.62 26.14
N VAL A 36 -10.43 9.32 24.84
CA VAL A 36 -9.29 8.73 24.17
C VAL A 36 -8.41 9.77 23.49
N VAL A 37 -9.01 10.74 22.81
CA VAL A 37 -8.31 11.83 22.12
C VAL A 37 -7.67 12.80 23.12
N LEU A 38 -8.35 13.05 24.24
CA LEU A 38 -7.95 14.00 25.27
C LEU A 38 -7.36 13.34 26.52
N ASP A 39 -6.77 12.14 26.36
CA ASP A 39 -6.06 11.47 27.44
C ASP A 39 -4.90 12.35 27.97
N HIS A 40 -4.66 12.24 29.28
CA HIS A 40 -3.62 12.98 30.01
C HIS A 40 -2.24 12.92 29.34
N GLN A 41 -1.90 11.76 28.72
CA GLN A 41 -0.62 11.60 28.04
C GLN A 41 -0.55 12.35 26.70
N VAL A 42 -1.64 12.44 25.96
CA VAL A 42 -1.75 13.18 24.69
C VAL A 42 -1.65 14.69 24.99
N LEU A 43 -2.45 15.17 25.95
CA LEU A 43 -2.44 16.57 26.40
C LEU A 43 -1.08 17.00 26.93
N ARG A 44 -0.41 16.16 27.72
CA ARG A 44 0.94 16.44 28.22
C ARG A 44 1.96 16.54 27.09
N THR A 45 1.81 15.72 26.05
CA THR A 45 2.68 15.77 24.86
C THR A 45 2.38 17.03 24.03
N ALA A 46 1.12 17.42 23.91
CA ALA A 46 0.72 18.67 23.23
C ALA A 46 1.31 19.90 23.95
N CYS A 47 1.40 19.90 25.29
CA CYS A 47 2.03 20.99 26.04
C CYS A 47 3.52 21.19 25.74
N HIS A 48 4.23 20.17 25.25
CA HIS A 48 5.63 20.35 24.82
C HIS A 48 5.78 21.14 23.50
N ILE A 49 4.69 21.29 22.73
CA ILE A 49 4.66 22.10 21.50
C ILE A 49 4.60 23.59 21.83
N VAL A 50 3.93 23.96 22.93
CA VAL A 50 3.69 25.37 23.32
C VAL A 50 4.96 26.18 23.50
N PRO A 51 5.98 25.72 24.23
CA PRO A 51 7.24 26.47 24.38
C PRO A 51 7.94 26.72 23.05
N ALA A 52 7.90 25.74 22.16
CA ALA A 52 8.52 25.88 20.83
C ALA A 52 7.79 26.90 19.97
N LEU A 53 6.45 26.95 20.03
CA LEU A 53 5.67 28.01 19.36
C LEU A 53 5.98 29.40 19.91
N VAL A 54 6.09 29.55 21.24
CA VAL A 54 6.45 30.81 21.88
C VAL A 54 7.85 31.28 21.46
N ILE A 55 8.81 30.34 21.46
CA ILE A 55 10.17 30.63 21.00
C ILE A 55 10.15 31.05 19.53
N TRP A 56 9.46 30.29 18.67
CA TRP A 56 9.37 30.55 17.23
C TRP A 56 8.81 31.97 16.95
N GLN A 57 7.77 32.37 17.69
CA GLN A 57 7.13 33.70 17.53
C GLN A 57 8.01 34.83 18.06
N LEU A 58 8.82 34.58 19.09
CA LEU A 58 9.69 35.59 19.69
C LEU A 58 11.05 35.76 18.97
N MET A 59 11.46 34.75 18.16
CA MET A 59 12.73 34.75 17.42
C MET A 59 12.95 36.01 16.59
N PRO A 60 12.03 36.47 15.72
CA PRO A 60 12.25 37.66 14.90
C PRO A 60 12.37 38.92 15.72
N LEU A 61 11.78 38.97 16.92
CA LEU A 61 11.82 40.14 17.80
C LEU A 61 13.13 40.24 18.56
N VAL A 62 13.70 39.11 18.99
CA VAL A 62 14.89 39.06 19.85
C VAL A 62 16.19 39.13 19.03
N PHE A 63 16.22 38.49 17.84
CA PHE A 63 17.44 38.35 17.03
C PHE A 63 17.42 39.21 15.77
N TYR A 64 16.72 40.34 15.78
CA TYR A 64 16.62 41.27 14.64
C TYR A 64 17.99 41.69 14.07
N GLN A 65 19.00 41.84 14.91
CA GLN A 65 20.35 42.29 14.51
C GLN A 65 21.25 41.16 13.98
N TYR A 66 20.95 39.89 14.27
CA TYR A 66 21.81 38.74 13.94
C TYR A 66 21.10 37.76 13.00
N HIS A 67 21.02 38.14 11.73
CA HIS A 67 20.25 37.36 10.73
C HIS A 67 20.67 35.88 10.62
N VAL A 68 21.98 35.58 10.66
CA VAL A 68 22.49 34.19 10.57
C VAL A 68 22.04 33.36 11.77
N VAL A 69 22.11 33.91 12.97
CA VAL A 69 21.68 33.24 14.21
C VAL A 69 20.18 33.06 14.23
N GLN A 70 19.43 34.06 13.79
CA GLN A 70 17.99 34.00 13.66
C GLN A 70 17.56 32.84 12.74
N VAL A 71 18.15 32.72 11.53
CA VAL A 71 17.82 31.65 10.56
C VAL A 71 18.16 30.27 11.13
N ALA A 72 19.34 30.12 11.75
CA ALA A 72 19.73 28.85 12.34
C ALA A 72 18.80 28.42 13.48
N LEU A 73 18.48 29.30 14.40
CA LEU A 73 17.59 29.04 15.52
C LEU A 73 16.16 28.76 15.06
N THR A 74 15.65 29.48 14.06
CA THR A 74 14.33 29.23 13.47
C THR A 74 14.24 27.84 12.86
N ARG A 75 15.30 27.40 12.15
CA ARG A 75 15.35 26.03 11.59
C ARG A 75 15.38 24.98 12.69
N ILE A 76 16.18 25.13 13.73
CA ILE A 76 16.25 24.22 14.87
C ILE A 76 14.89 24.11 15.55
N THR A 77 14.24 25.24 15.79
CA THR A 77 12.90 25.29 16.41
C THR A 77 11.85 24.64 15.52
N ALA A 78 11.91 24.86 14.19
CA ALA A 78 11.01 24.22 13.23
C ALA A 78 11.19 22.69 13.20
N VAL A 79 12.43 22.19 13.23
CA VAL A 79 12.71 20.74 13.33
C VAL A 79 12.17 20.18 14.64
N TYR A 80 12.42 20.86 15.78
CA TYR A 80 11.88 20.46 17.07
C TYR A 80 10.34 20.39 17.04
N LEU A 81 9.70 21.41 16.47
CA LEU A 81 8.24 21.49 16.34
C LEU A 81 7.70 20.33 15.50
N THR A 82 8.36 20.02 14.38
CA THR A 82 8.00 18.89 13.53
C THR A 82 8.09 17.56 14.30
N VAL A 83 9.18 17.33 15.04
CA VAL A 83 9.37 16.12 15.85
C VAL A 83 8.34 16.03 16.98
N ALA A 84 8.07 17.14 17.67
CA ALA A 84 7.09 17.19 18.74
C ALA A 84 5.65 16.91 18.23
N THR A 85 5.30 17.51 17.09
CA THR A 85 3.99 17.28 16.43
C THR A 85 3.86 15.83 15.96
N THR A 86 4.92 15.26 15.38
CA THR A 86 4.93 13.84 14.95
C THR A 86 4.77 12.91 16.15
N ARG A 87 5.43 13.18 17.27
CA ARG A 87 5.23 12.43 18.52
C ARG A 87 3.80 12.53 19.05
N LEU A 88 3.18 13.70 18.91
CA LEU A 88 1.78 13.88 19.29
C LEU A 88 0.86 13.04 18.40
N VAL A 89 1.04 13.12 17.06
CA VAL A 89 0.26 12.37 16.07
C VAL A 89 0.42 10.86 16.28
N THR A 90 1.65 10.37 16.48
CA THR A 90 1.90 8.94 16.69
C THR A 90 1.27 8.44 17.99
N LYS A 91 1.29 9.23 19.07
CA LYS A 91 0.59 8.89 20.31
C LYS A 91 -0.92 8.91 20.13
N LEU A 92 -1.46 9.84 19.36
CA LEU A 92 -2.89 9.89 19.04
C LEU A 92 -3.32 8.63 18.27
N ILE A 93 -2.54 8.23 17.27
CA ILE A 93 -2.78 6.98 16.52
C ILE A 93 -2.74 5.77 17.46
N ASP A 94 -1.80 5.72 18.41
CA ASP A 94 -1.73 4.64 19.40
C ASP A 94 -2.98 4.57 20.27
N ARG A 95 -3.52 5.72 20.65
CA ARG A 95 -4.75 5.78 21.46
C ARG A 95 -5.98 5.36 20.67
N LEU A 96 -6.09 5.72 19.39
CA LEU A 96 -7.16 5.25 18.52
C LEU A 96 -7.22 3.71 18.45
N ARG A 97 -6.08 3.05 18.54
CA ARG A 97 -5.98 1.59 18.57
C ARG A 97 -6.71 0.98 19.78
N TYR A 98 -6.72 1.65 20.93
CA TYR A 98 -7.33 1.14 22.17
C TYR A 98 -8.83 1.38 22.26
N LEU A 99 -9.41 2.22 21.40
CA LEU A 99 -10.84 2.56 21.42
C LEU A 99 -11.76 1.37 21.16
N ASN A 100 -11.35 0.40 20.37
CA ASN A 100 -12.21 -0.64 19.82
C ASN A 100 -11.75 -2.07 20.15
N THR A 101 -10.89 -2.22 21.16
CA THR A 101 -10.32 -3.52 21.49
C THR A 101 -11.18 -4.29 22.46
N LYS A 102 -12.17 -5.04 21.95
CA LYS A 102 -12.69 -6.20 22.68
C LYS A 102 -11.67 -7.34 22.47
N PRO A 103 -11.18 -8.00 23.53
CA PRO A 103 -10.25 -9.12 23.38
C PRO A 103 -10.94 -10.25 22.63
N GLY A 104 -10.35 -10.66 21.49
CA GLY A 104 -10.83 -11.78 20.68
C GLY A 104 -11.50 -11.43 19.34
N ASP A 105 -11.64 -10.17 19.00
CA ASP A 105 -12.30 -9.77 17.75
C ASP A 105 -11.27 -9.59 16.61
N SER A 106 -11.53 -10.22 15.44
CA SER A 106 -10.69 -10.11 14.24
C SER A 106 -10.51 -8.65 13.77
N SER A 107 -11.48 -7.78 14.06
CA SER A 107 -11.43 -6.35 13.77
C SER A 107 -10.27 -5.63 14.50
N SER A 108 -9.84 -6.15 15.65
CA SER A 108 -8.70 -5.59 16.39
C SER A 108 -7.37 -5.75 15.68
N LEU A 109 -7.18 -6.83 14.91
CA LEU A 109 -5.96 -7.09 14.13
C LEU A 109 -5.88 -6.15 12.92
N TYR A 110 -7.00 -5.92 12.23
CA TYR A 110 -7.06 -4.97 11.11
C TYR A 110 -6.77 -3.54 11.56
N LEU A 111 -7.36 -3.09 12.68
CA LEU A 111 -7.10 -1.77 13.25
C LEU A 111 -5.65 -1.60 13.67
N LYS A 112 -5.04 -2.64 14.26
CA LYS A 112 -3.62 -2.62 14.63
C LYS A 112 -2.73 -2.43 13.42
N SER A 113 -2.99 -3.16 12.34
CA SER A 113 -2.23 -3.05 11.08
C SER A 113 -2.44 -1.68 10.42
N PHE A 114 -3.67 -1.19 10.38
CA PHE A 114 -4.00 0.12 9.83
C PHE A 114 -3.33 1.27 10.60
N CYS A 115 -3.37 1.24 11.93
CA CYS A 115 -2.66 2.21 12.76
C CYS A 115 -1.13 2.13 12.56
N GLY A 116 -0.59 0.94 12.30
CA GLY A 116 0.82 0.77 11.95
C GLY A 116 1.19 1.49 10.66
N VAL A 117 0.39 1.33 9.61
CA VAL A 117 0.58 2.04 8.32
C VAL A 117 0.48 3.55 8.49
N LEU A 118 -0.53 4.03 9.22
CA LEU A 118 -0.70 5.46 9.52
C LEU A 118 0.51 6.06 10.24
N LYS A 119 1.12 5.32 11.18
CA LYS A 119 2.35 5.76 11.87
C LYS A 119 3.53 5.88 10.91
N ILE A 120 3.73 4.86 10.07
CA ILE A 120 4.80 4.89 9.06
C ILE A 120 4.62 6.10 8.15
N LEU A 121 3.40 6.36 7.68
CA LEU A 121 3.07 7.51 6.85
C LEU A 121 3.34 8.84 7.57
N ALA A 122 2.94 8.97 8.83
CA ALA A 122 3.18 10.18 9.63
C ALA A 122 4.69 10.44 9.83
N ILE A 123 5.47 9.39 10.12
CA ILE A 123 6.93 9.50 10.26
C ILE A 123 7.57 9.85 8.91
N PHE A 124 7.12 9.25 7.81
CA PHE A 124 7.62 9.54 6.46
C PHE A 124 7.41 11.02 6.09
N ILE A 125 6.21 11.54 6.31
CA ILE A 125 5.90 12.97 6.08
C ILE A 125 6.79 13.85 6.96
N ALA A 126 6.97 13.50 8.23
CA ALA A 126 7.82 14.26 9.15
C ALA A 126 9.28 14.29 8.68
N VAL A 127 9.81 13.18 8.19
CA VAL A 127 11.17 13.13 7.63
C VAL A 127 11.31 14.07 6.44
N ILE A 128 10.33 14.07 5.51
CA ILE A 128 10.35 14.98 4.36
C ILE A 128 10.31 16.45 4.79
N VAL A 129 9.48 16.77 5.79
CA VAL A 129 9.42 18.15 6.33
C VAL A 129 10.75 18.54 6.95
N VAL A 130 11.36 17.69 7.76
CA VAL A 130 12.67 17.94 8.38
C VAL A 130 13.74 18.14 7.31
N VAL A 131 13.80 17.27 6.31
CA VAL A 131 14.74 17.40 5.18
C VAL A 131 14.50 18.70 4.43
N GLY A 132 13.24 19.06 4.17
CA GLY A 132 12.87 20.34 3.54
C GLY A 132 13.39 21.56 4.31
N ILE A 133 13.24 21.55 5.63
CA ILE A 133 13.75 22.62 6.51
C ILE A 133 15.28 22.71 6.44
N LEU A 134 15.98 21.58 6.47
CA LEU A 134 17.45 21.53 6.43
C LEU A 134 18.01 22.03 5.10
N ILE A 135 17.41 21.60 3.98
CA ILE A 135 17.85 21.95 2.61
C ILE A 135 17.30 23.31 2.16
N ASN A 136 16.43 23.94 2.97
CA ASN A 136 15.73 25.19 2.63
C ASN A 136 14.88 25.08 1.36
N ARG A 137 14.15 23.96 1.23
CA ARG A 137 13.20 23.71 0.14
C ARG A 137 11.83 23.40 0.70
N SER A 138 10.78 23.70 -0.05
CA SER A 138 9.43 23.37 0.40
C SER A 138 9.24 21.84 0.45
N PRO A 139 8.61 21.31 1.49
CA PRO A 139 8.29 19.87 1.56
C PRO A 139 7.46 19.40 0.37
N MET A 140 6.61 20.26 -0.18
CA MET A 140 5.80 19.95 -1.36
C MET A 140 6.65 19.73 -2.62
N THR A 141 7.70 20.53 -2.81
CA THR A 141 8.65 20.36 -3.93
C THR A 141 9.39 19.02 -3.80
N LEU A 142 9.78 18.61 -2.59
CA LEU A 142 10.41 17.32 -2.36
C LEU A 142 9.44 16.16 -2.63
N LEU A 143 8.20 16.27 -2.15
CA LEU A 143 7.15 15.28 -2.43
C LEU A 143 6.85 15.18 -3.93
N ALA A 144 6.76 16.28 -4.64
CA ALA A 144 6.54 16.29 -6.08
C ALA A 144 7.69 15.62 -6.82
N GLY A 145 8.94 15.90 -6.44
CA GLY A 145 10.12 15.25 -7.03
C GLY A 145 10.16 13.75 -6.75
N LEU A 146 9.91 13.34 -5.50
CA LEU A 146 9.83 11.92 -5.13
C LEU A 146 8.69 11.21 -5.87
N GLY A 147 7.53 11.87 -5.99
CA GLY A 147 6.37 11.33 -6.72
C GLY A 147 6.65 11.13 -8.19
N ALA A 148 7.25 12.13 -8.85
CA ALA A 148 7.65 12.03 -10.26
C ALA A 148 8.66 10.90 -10.49
N THR A 149 9.71 10.84 -9.65
CA THR A 149 10.71 9.76 -9.73
C THR A 149 10.09 8.38 -9.50
N SER A 150 9.20 8.26 -8.52
CA SER A 150 8.49 7.00 -8.24
C SER A 150 7.60 6.58 -9.40
N ALA A 151 6.92 7.53 -10.05
CA ALA A 151 6.09 7.24 -11.23
C ALA A 151 6.93 6.71 -12.41
N ILE A 152 8.10 7.30 -12.65
CA ILE A 152 9.03 6.84 -13.68
C ILE A 152 9.54 5.44 -13.34
N LEU A 153 9.98 5.21 -12.10
CA LEU A 153 10.42 3.88 -11.66
C LEU A 153 9.32 2.83 -11.78
N MET A 154 8.10 3.17 -11.36
CA MET A 154 6.94 2.28 -11.49
C MET A 154 6.67 1.93 -12.95
N LEU A 155 6.79 2.92 -13.87
CA LEU A 155 6.61 2.68 -15.31
C LEU A 155 7.68 1.73 -15.86
N VAL A 156 8.96 1.91 -15.46
CA VAL A 156 10.08 1.05 -15.90
C VAL A 156 9.93 -0.38 -15.39
N PHE A 157 9.49 -0.57 -14.16
CA PHE A 157 9.36 -1.89 -13.54
C PHE A 157 7.98 -2.53 -13.70
N LYS A 158 7.02 -1.83 -14.31
CA LYS A 158 5.62 -2.29 -14.44
C LYS A 158 5.52 -3.69 -15.00
N ASP A 159 6.12 -3.95 -16.15
CA ASP A 159 6.01 -5.24 -16.83
C ASP A 159 6.69 -6.37 -16.03
N THR A 160 7.78 -6.06 -15.33
CA THR A 160 8.47 -7.01 -14.46
C THR A 160 7.59 -7.38 -13.25
N ILE A 161 6.96 -6.39 -12.63
CA ILE A 161 6.05 -6.62 -11.49
C ILE A 161 4.80 -7.39 -11.93
N ASP A 162 4.19 -7.00 -13.05
CA ASP A 162 3.01 -7.68 -13.60
C ASP A 162 3.33 -9.13 -13.96
N GLY A 163 4.49 -9.41 -14.55
CA GLY A 163 4.96 -10.76 -14.85
C GLY A 163 5.17 -11.61 -13.59
N LEU A 164 5.81 -11.04 -12.57
CA LEU A 164 6.03 -11.72 -11.27
C LEU A 164 4.69 -12.03 -10.57
N VAL A 165 3.78 -11.06 -10.52
CA VAL A 165 2.46 -11.24 -9.90
C VAL A 165 1.65 -12.30 -10.67
N ALA A 166 1.72 -12.31 -11.99
CA ALA A 166 1.07 -13.31 -12.82
C ALA A 166 1.65 -14.72 -12.56
N GLY A 167 2.97 -14.86 -12.46
CA GLY A 167 3.61 -16.13 -12.11
C GLY A 167 3.15 -16.67 -10.76
N VAL A 168 3.10 -15.80 -9.74
CA VAL A 168 2.57 -16.18 -8.42
C VAL A 168 1.10 -16.59 -8.49
N ARG A 169 0.25 -15.83 -9.20
CA ARG A 169 -1.18 -16.17 -9.38
C ARG A 169 -1.38 -17.49 -10.08
N LEU A 170 -0.61 -17.76 -11.13
CA LEU A 170 -0.70 -18.99 -11.90
C LEU A 170 -0.44 -20.22 -11.04
N THR A 171 0.59 -20.13 -10.17
CA THR A 171 0.99 -21.22 -9.27
C THR A 171 0.06 -21.32 -8.05
N SER A 172 -0.25 -20.19 -7.39
CA SER A 172 -1.06 -20.18 -6.16
C SER A 172 -2.51 -20.56 -6.40
N ASN A 173 -3.06 -20.28 -7.57
CA ASN A 173 -4.43 -20.65 -7.94
C ASN A 173 -4.50 -22.02 -8.64
N GLU A 174 -3.39 -22.74 -8.70
CA GLU A 174 -3.30 -24.07 -9.32
C GLU A 174 -3.89 -24.09 -10.76
N MET A 175 -3.72 -22.98 -11.51
CA MET A 175 -4.31 -22.85 -12.84
C MET A 175 -3.69 -23.81 -13.84
N ILE A 176 -2.38 -24.12 -13.69
CA ILE A 176 -1.64 -25.07 -14.50
C ILE A 176 -0.57 -25.79 -13.65
N HIS A 177 -0.26 -27.02 -14.01
CA HIS A 177 0.82 -27.82 -13.43
C HIS A 177 1.78 -28.31 -14.51
N ILE A 178 2.97 -28.70 -14.10
CA ILE A 178 3.89 -29.39 -15.01
C ILE A 178 3.26 -30.73 -15.39
N GLY A 179 3.21 -31.00 -16.69
CA GLY A 179 2.54 -32.16 -17.26
C GLY A 179 1.16 -31.87 -17.82
N ASP A 180 0.50 -30.77 -17.47
CA ASP A 180 -0.80 -30.41 -18.02
C ASP A 180 -0.69 -30.08 -19.52
N ARG A 181 -1.62 -30.58 -20.32
CA ARG A 181 -1.79 -30.16 -21.70
C ARG A 181 -2.64 -28.92 -21.77
N ILE A 182 -2.11 -27.86 -22.35
CA ILE A 182 -2.81 -26.59 -22.51
C ILE A 182 -2.85 -26.14 -23.97
N ALA A 183 -3.96 -25.51 -24.35
CA ALA A 183 -4.11 -24.91 -25.68
C ALA A 183 -4.51 -23.44 -25.53
N LEU A 184 -3.82 -22.57 -26.28
CA LEU A 184 -4.15 -21.15 -26.36
C LEU A 184 -5.06 -20.87 -27.58
N PRO A 185 -5.92 -19.83 -27.48
CA PRO A 185 -6.75 -19.40 -28.61
C PRO A 185 -5.89 -19.10 -29.84
N GLY A 186 -6.39 -19.49 -31.01
CA GLY A 186 -5.68 -19.29 -32.27
C GLY A 186 -4.86 -20.49 -32.76
N GLY A 187 -4.75 -21.56 -31.94
CA GLY A 187 -4.05 -22.80 -32.36
C GLY A 187 -2.54 -22.72 -32.46
N PHE A 188 -1.92 -21.59 -32.10
CA PHE A 188 -0.46 -21.40 -32.17
C PHE A 188 0.28 -22.15 -31.07
N VAL A 189 -0.37 -22.44 -29.96
CA VAL A 189 0.20 -23.16 -28.82
C VAL A 189 -0.79 -24.24 -28.40
N ASP A 190 -0.43 -25.50 -28.62
CA ASP A 190 -1.11 -26.67 -28.09
C ASP A 190 -0.05 -27.72 -27.72
N GLY A 191 0.11 -27.95 -26.43
CA GLY A 191 1.19 -28.80 -25.95
C GLY A 191 1.20 -28.99 -24.45
N THR A 192 2.20 -29.74 -24.00
CA THR A 192 2.36 -30.10 -22.58
C THR A 192 3.31 -29.14 -21.87
N VAL A 193 2.92 -28.64 -20.71
CA VAL A 193 3.75 -27.80 -19.84
C VAL A 193 4.90 -28.63 -19.29
N ILE A 194 6.12 -28.19 -19.57
CA ILE A 194 7.34 -28.90 -19.14
C ILE A 194 8.09 -28.18 -18.00
N ASP A 195 7.89 -26.86 -17.89
CA ASP A 195 8.58 -26.05 -16.89
C ASP A 195 7.77 -24.78 -16.59
N ILE A 196 7.71 -24.41 -15.32
CA ILE A 196 7.03 -23.19 -14.85
C ILE A 196 7.99 -22.42 -13.95
N THR A 197 8.38 -21.24 -14.41
CA THR A 197 9.17 -20.27 -13.62
C THR A 197 8.33 -19.03 -13.33
N LEU A 198 8.83 -18.14 -12.49
CA LEU A 198 8.16 -16.89 -12.16
C LEU A 198 7.88 -15.99 -13.37
N THR A 199 8.72 -16.09 -14.39
CA THR A 199 8.67 -15.20 -15.57
C THR A 199 8.33 -15.92 -16.86
N THR A 200 8.39 -17.27 -16.91
CA THR A 200 8.17 -18.02 -18.14
C THR A 200 7.52 -19.36 -17.88
N VAL A 201 6.62 -19.77 -18.79
CA VAL A 201 6.06 -21.13 -18.87
C VAL A 201 6.55 -21.75 -20.18
N LYS A 202 7.19 -22.90 -20.12
CA LYS A 202 7.65 -23.65 -21.30
C LYS A 202 6.67 -24.75 -21.64
N ILE A 203 6.27 -24.80 -22.89
CA ILE A 203 5.27 -25.73 -23.42
C ILE A 203 5.91 -26.49 -24.55
N ARG A 204 5.91 -27.82 -24.48
CA ARG A 204 6.35 -28.70 -25.56
C ARG A 204 5.17 -29.00 -26.45
N GLN A 205 5.27 -28.62 -27.71
CA GLN A 205 4.25 -28.89 -28.72
C GLN A 205 4.35 -30.34 -29.27
N GLY A 206 3.34 -30.76 -30.04
CA GLY A 206 3.29 -32.09 -30.61
C GLY A 206 4.40 -32.42 -31.61
N ASP A 207 5.02 -31.41 -32.21
CA ASP A 207 6.19 -31.52 -33.08
C ASP A 207 7.54 -31.47 -32.33
N ASN A 208 7.51 -31.60 -31.00
CA ASN A 208 8.67 -31.44 -30.09
C ASN A 208 9.28 -30.05 -30.02
N THR A 209 8.73 -29.04 -30.63
CA THR A 209 9.17 -27.66 -30.43
C THR A 209 8.80 -27.17 -29.03
N ILE A 210 9.63 -26.26 -28.48
CA ILE A 210 9.37 -25.66 -27.18
C ILE A 210 8.94 -24.20 -27.38
N THR A 211 7.72 -23.91 -26.99
CA THR A 211 7.19 -22.53 -26.97
C THR A 211 7.26 -21.99 -25.57
N THR A 212 7.81 -20.79 -25.44
CA THR A 212 7.87 -20.08 -24.14
C THR A 212 6.81 -18.97 -24.12
N VAL A 213 5.94 -19.04 -23.10
CA VAL A 213 4.83 -18.10 -22.90
C VAL A 213 5.02 -17.36 -21.58
N PRO A 214 4.91 -16.01 -21.55
CA PRO A 214 4.88 -15.26 -20.30
C PRO A 214 3.67 -15.65 -19.45
N PRO A 215 3.80 -15.84 -18.11
CA PRO A 215 2.69 -16.10 -17.21
C PRO A 215 1.54 -15.09 -17.33
N LEU A 216 1.87 -13.83 -17.59
CA LEU A 216 0.90 -12.74 -17.76
C LEU A 216 -0.07 -13.01 -18.92
N THR A 217 0.39 -13.63 -19.99
CA THR A 217 -0.44 -13.99 -21.14
C THR A 217 -1.48 -15.06 -20.77
N LEU A 218 -1.09 -16.01 -19.92
CA LEU A 218 -1.98 -17.08 -19.44
C LEU A 218 -2.99 -16.55 -18.41
N VAL A 219 -2.57 -15.65 -17.51
CA VAL A 219 -3.45 -15.10 -16.47
C VAL A 219 -4.45 -14.10 -17.03
N ASN A 220 -4.06 -13.27 -18.01
CA ASN A 220 -4.92 -12.25 -18.61
C ASN A 220 -5.71 -12.77 -19.82
N GLY A 221 -5.27 -13.88 -20.42
CA GLY A 221 -5.92 -14.50 -21.58
C GLY A 221 -6.79 -15.69 -21.21
N MET A 222 -7.46 -16.22 -22.22
CA MET A 222 -8.14 -17.50 -22.12
C MET A 222 -7.19 -18.61 -22.57
N PHE A 223 -7.16 -19.71 -21.86
CA PHE A 223 -6.51 -20.94 -22.30
C PHE A 223 -7.39 -22.15 -21.90
N GLN A 224 -7.25 -23.24 -22.61
CA GLN A 224 -7.91 -24.51 -22.28
C GLN A 224 -6.89 -25.40 -21.59
N ASN A 225 -7.22 -25.89 -20.39
CA ASN A 225 -6.45 -26.93 -19.71
C ASN A 225 -7.20 -28.27 -19.91
N TRP A 226 -6.52 -29.22 -20.54
CA TRP A 226 -7.09 -30.53 -20.89
C TRP A 226 -6.99 -31.56 -19.76
N LYS A 227 -6.39 -31.24 -18.64
CA LYS A 227 -6.24 -32.14 -17.49
C LYS A 227 -7.55 -32.71 -17.00
N GLY A 228 -8.64 -31.94 -17.01
CA GLY A 228 -9.96 -32.43 -16.62
C GLY A 228 -10.56 -33.50 -17.54
N LEU A 229 -9.97 -33.76 -18.71
CA LEU A 229 -10.36 -34.86 -19.61
C LEU A 229 -9.75 -36.19 -19.18
N ASP A 230 -8.62 -36.20 -18.51
CA ASP A 230 -7.95 -37.41 -18.03
C ASP A 230 -8.71 -38.05 -16.85
N ASP A 231 -9.54 -37.27 -16.17
CA ASP A 231 -10.35 -37.70 -15.01
C ASP A 231 -11.76 -38.19 -15.39
N VAL A 232 -12.12 -38.21 -16.69
CA VAL A 232 -13.48 -38.56 -17.15
C VAL A 232 -13.46 -39.76 -18.09
N ASP A 233 -14.30 -40.76 -17.81
CA ASP A 233 -14.41 -42.02 -18.59
C ASP A 233 -14.94 -41.84 -20.04
N GLY A 234 -15.06 -40.63 -20.53
CA GLY A 234 -15.58 -40.39 -21.88
C GLY A 234 -15.17 -39.04 -22.48
N GLN A 235 -14.76 -39.09 -23.74
CA GLN A 235 -14.40 -37.88 -24.49
C GLN A 235 -15.47 -37.54 -25.55
N ARG A 236 -15.93 -36.29 -25.58
CA ARG A 236 -16.83 -35.83 -26.63
C ARG A 236 -16.10 -35.71 -27.96
N VAL A 237 -16.44 -36.59 -28.93
CA VAL A 237 -15.96 -36.52 -30.31
C VAL A 237 -17.00 -35.78 -31.16
N LYS A 238 -16.60 -34.71 -31.83
CA LYS A 238 -17.42 -33.97 -32.79
C LYS A 238 -16.76 -34.09 -34.16
N LYS A 239 -17.35 -34.84 -35.08
CA LYS A 239 -16.95 -34.86 -36.48
C LYS A 239 -18.04 -34.25 -37.34
N MET A 240 -17.66 -33.42 -38.29
CA MET A 240 -18.53 -32.91 -39.35
C MET A 240 -18.20 -33.69 -40.61
N ILE A 241 -19.24 -34.29 -41.20
CA ILE A 241 -19.15 -34.99 -42.48
C ILE A 241 -19.97 -34.17 -43.46
N TYR A 242 -19.32 -33.71 -44.51
CA TYR A 242 -19.96 -32.97 -45.57
C TYR A 242 -20.41 -33.94 -46.66
N PHE A 243 -21.69 -33.94 -46.98
CA PHE A 243 -22.26 -34.69 -48.10
C PHE A 243 -22.57 -33.74 -49.25
N ASP A 244 -22.23 -34.14 -50.48
CA ASP A 244 -22.73 -33.47 -51.64
C ASP A 244 -24.23 -33.81 -51.79
N VAL A 245 -25.07 -32.75 -51.78
CA VAL A 245 -26.54 -32.88 -51.93
C VAL A 245 -26.89 -33.64 -53.19
N ARG A 246 -26.06 -33.56 -54.24
CA ARG A 246 -26.25 -34.29 -55.50
C ARG A 246 -26.00 -35.78 -55.38
N SER A 247 -25.31 -36.23 -54.35
CA SER A 247 -25.05 -37.66 -54.13
C SER A 247 -26.16 -38.37 -53.35
N ILE A 248 -27.12 -37.61 -52.79
CA ILE A 248 -28.25 -38.14 -52.04
C ILE A 248 -29.27 -38.69 -53.06
N ARG A 249 -29.52 -39.98 -53.03
CA ARG A 249 -30.51 -40.67 -53.82
C ARG A 249 -31.37 -41.58 -52.94
N ILE A 250 -32.59 -41.83 -53.44
CA ILE A 250 -33.50 -42.78 -52.76
C ILE A 250 -32.82 -44.15 -52.72
N ALA A 251 -32.84 -44.82 -51.60
CA ALA A 251 -32.29 -46.16 -51.46
C ALA A 251 -33.15 -47.14 -52.23
N ASP A 252 -32.57 -47.90 -53.21
CA ASP A 252 -33.16 -48.96 -53.88
C ASP A 252 -33.18 -50.20 -52.99
N ASP A 253 -34.06 -51.20 -53.31
CA ASP A 253 -34.22 -52.42 -52.48
C ASP A 253 -32.93 -53.24 -52.32
N GLY A 254 -31.91 -53.02 -53.12
CA GLY A 254 -30.58 -53.65 -52.95
C GLY A 254 -29.66 -52.94 -51.95
N LEU A 255 -30.09 -51.81 -51.33
CA LEU A 255 -29.37 -51.01 -50.33
C LEU A 255 -30.01 -51.14 -48.93
N LYS A 256 -31.14 -51.90 -48.83
CA LYS A 256 -31.70 -52.31 -47.55
C LYS A 256 -31.02 -53.60 -47.13
#